data_6280a92b78c1a3d223e88d49b7320636
#
_entry.id   6280a92b78c1a3d223e88d49b7320636
#
_cell.length_a   1.000
_cell.length_b   1.000
_cell.length_c   1.000
_cell.angle_alpha   90.00
_cell.angle_beta   90.00
_cell.angle_gamma   90.00
#
_symmetry.space_group_name_H-M   'P 1'
#
loop_
_entity.id
_entity.type
_entity.pdbx_description
1 polymer ?
#
loop_
_entity_poly.entity_id
_entity_poly.type
_entity_poly.pdbx_seq_one_letter_code
_entity_poly.pdbx_strand_id
1 'polypeptide(L)'
;MTRIRAVGAWAMLAGFCLLAPPVPALAQNYPSKAVKLITQGSAGSGPDVIARIVGDALGRIWNQQVVILNQSGAGGSLAARVASQAPADGYTLYMPASSAFVSMPEMFPNLPFDL
;
A
#
# COMPACT_ATOMS: atom_id res chain seq x y z
N MET A 1 49.39 -8.66 -35.64
CA MET A 1 49.70 -7.79 -34.47
C MET A 1 48.58 -6.82 -34.14
N THR A 2 47.29 -7.23 -34.20
CA THR A 2 46.14 -6.32 -34.08
C THR A 2 45.13 -6.72 -32.99
N ARG A 3 45.44 -7.68 -32.12
CA ARG A 3 44.48 -8.16 -31.08
C ARG A 3 44.71 -7.62 -29.67
N ILE A 4 45.77 -6.87 -29.41
CA ILE A 4 46.13 -6.39 -28.06
C ILE A 4 45.48 -5.03 -27.73
N ARG A 5 45.00 -4.26 -28.71
CA ARG A 5 44.41 -2.93 -28.50
C ARG A 5 42.96 -2.92 -28.02
N ALA A 6 42.22 -4.02 -28.23
CA ALA A 6 40.80 -4.09 -27.85
C ALA A 6 40.59 -4.38 -26.36
N VAL A 7 41.49 -5.07 -25.70
CA VAL A 7 41.35 -5.45 -24.28
C VAL A 7 41.51 -4.25 -23.34
N GLY A 8 42.35 -3.27 -23.73
CA GLY A 8 42.57 -2.07 -22.92
C GLY A 8 41.37 -1.12 -22.87
N ALA A 9 40.57 -1.07 -23.95
CA ALA A 9 39.40 -0.19 -24.01
C ALA A 9 38.23 -0.66 -23.13
N TRP A 10 38.08 -1.97 -23.00
CA TRP A 10 37.02 -2.56 -22.15
C TRP A 10 37.34 -2.44 -20.65
N ALA A 11 38.63 -2.49 -20.28
CA ALA A 11 39.09 -2.32 -18.91
C ALA A 11 38.90 -0.88 -18.41
N MET A 12 39.03 0.13 -19.29
CA MET A 12 38.78 1.53 -18.92
C MET A 12 37.28 1.85 -18.74
N LEU A 13 36.40 1.22 -19.54
CA LEU A 13 34.93 1.41 -19.36
C LEU A 13 34.43 0.74 -18.07
N ALA A 14 34.96 -0.40 -17.67
CA ALA A 14 34.57 -1.08 -16.44
C ALA A 14 35.00 -0.32 -15.17
N GLY A 15 36.16 0.37 -15.24
CA GLY A 15 36.66 1.18 -14.11
C GLY A 15 35.86 2.46 -13.86
N PHE A 16 35.21 3.03 -14.89
CA PHE A 16 34.42 4.27 -14.74
C PHE A 16 33.05 4.04 -14.06
N CYS A 17 32.47 2.84 -14.16
CA CYS A 17 31.22 2.50 -13.47
C CYS A 17 31.38 2.32 -11.96
N LEU A 18 32.59 2.05 -11.46
CA LEU A 18 32.85 1.82 -10.03
C LEU A 18 33.08 3.12 -9.23
N LEU A 19 33.21 4.24 -9.92
CA LEU A 19 33.43 5.57 -9.31
C LEU A 19 32.17 6.45 -9.23
N ALA A 20 31.00 5.92 -9.61
CA ALA A 20 29.75 6.66 -9.43
C ALA A 20 29.48 6.78 -7.91
N PRO A 21 29.36 8.01 -7.38
CA PRO A 21 29.02 8.18 -5.97
C PRO A 21 27.64 7.54 -5.74
N PRO A 22 27.42 6.87 -4.57
CA PRO A 22 26.10 6.38 -4.22
C PRO A 22 25.13 7.57 -4.22
N VAL A 23 24.20 7.58 -5.15
CA VAL A 23 23.10 8.54 -5.13
C VAL A 23 22.30 8.24 -3.87
N PRO A 24 22.19 9.15 -2.89
CA PRO A 24 21.37 8.91 -1.72
C PRO A 24 19.94 8.66 -2.23
N ALA A 25 19.42 7.45 -2.06
CA ALA A 25 18.00 7.19 -2.22
C ALA A 25 17.30 8.04 -1.15
N LEU A 26 16.74 9.18 -1.54
CA LEU A 26 15.88 9.97 -0.67
C LEU A 26 14.69 9.07 -0.37
N ALA A 27 14.70 8.46 0.82
CA ALA A 27 13.54 7.76 1.33
C ALA A 27 12.39 8.76 1.31
N GLN A 28 11.44 8.55 0.43
CA GLN A 28 10.26 9.42 0.36
C GLN A 28 9.59 9.37 1.73
N ASN A 29 9.35 10.55 2.32
CA ASN A 29 8.63 10.65 3.59
C ASN A 29 7.21 10.09 3.37
N TYR A 30 7.00 8.85 3.73
CA TYR A 30 5.69 8.22 3.68
C TYR A 30 4.99 8.38 5.05
N PRO A 31 3.70 8.75 5.02
CA PRO A 31 2.91 9.24 3.90
C PRO A 31 3.17 10.74 3.61
N SER A 32 3.24 11.13 2.33
CA SER A 32 3.41 12.52 1.89
C SER A 32 2.08 13.20 1.52
N LYS A 33 0.98 12.46 1.55
CA LYS A 33 -0.39 12.92 1.26
C LYS A 33 -1.38 12.18 2.15
N ALA A 34 -2.65 12.59 2.15
CA ALA A 34 -3.71 11.94 2.90
C ALA A 34 -3.84 10.45 2.57
N VAL A 35 -4.04 9.63 3.60
CA VAL A 35 -4.25 8.18 3.50
C VAL A 35 -5.75 7.89 3.67
N LYS A 36 -6.28 7.00 2.84
CA LYS A 36 -7.67 6.52 2.94
C LYS A 36 -7.71 5.26 3.79
N LEU A 37 -8.67 5.18 4.71
CA LEU A 37 -8.94 3.98 5.50
C LEU A 37 -10.37 3.51 5.23
N ILE A 38 -10.49 2.43 4.46
CA ILE A 38 -11.77 1.82 4.12
C ILE A 38 -12.22 0.94 5.29
N THR A 39 -13.47 1.11 5.72
CA THR A 39 -14.14 0.22 6.68
C THR A 39 -15.48 -0.27 6.14
N GLN A 40 -15.86 -1.49 6.50
CA GLN A 40 -17.16 -2.07 6.13
C GLN A 40 -18.32 -1.59 7.01
N GLY A 41 -18.04 -0.84 8.06
CA GLY A 41 -19.05 -0.29 8.95
C GLY A 41 -19.77 0.91 8.33
N SER A 42 -21.07 1.01 8.58
CA SER A 42 -21.79 2.26 8.33
C SER A 42 -21.34 3.35 9.31
N ALA A 43 -21.48 4.60 8.93
CA ALA A 43 -21.14 5.73 9.80
C ALA A 43 -21.86 5.63 11.16
N GLY A 44 -21.13 5.84 12.24
CA GLY A 44 -21.62 5.71 13.62
C GLY A 44 -21.68 4.28 14.16
N SER A 45 -21.38 3.26 13.37
CA SER A 45 -21.29 1.87 13.85
C SER A 45 -20.00 1.59 14.62
N GLY A 46 -19.94 0.47 15.36
CA GLY A 46 -18.72 0.07 16.07
C GLY A 46 -17.44 0.06 15.19
N PRO A 47 -17.46 -0.60 14.02
CA PRO A 47 -16.32 -0.54 13.11
C PRO A 47 -15.92 0.86 12.64
N ASP A 48 -16.88 1.76 12.43
CA ASP A 48 -16.59 3.17 12.09
C ASP A 48 -15.90 3.91 13.24
N VAL A 49 -16.41 3.74 14.46
CA VAL A 49 -15.81 4.35 15.65
C VAL A 49 -14.36 3.89 15.83
N ILE A 50 -14.11 2.59 15.69
CA ILE A 50 -12.75 2.04 15.78
C ILE A 50 -11.87 2.60 14.67
N ALA A 51 -12.37 2.65 13.42
CA ALA A 51 -11.63 3.20 12.29
C ALA A 51 -11.24 4.66 12.51
N ARG A 52 -12.13 5.47 13.13
CA ARG A 52 -11.83 6.86 13.46
C ARG A 52 -10.77 6.98 14.55
N ILE A 53 -10.85 6.17 15.60
CA ILE A 53 -9.85 6.15 16.67
C ILE A 53 -8.47 5.80 16.10
N VAL A 54 -8.39 4.76 15.27
CA VAL A 54 -7.15 4.33 14.62
C VAL A 54 -6.67 5.40 13.64
N GLY A 55 -7.57 5.95 12.81
CA GLY A 55 -7.26 7.00 11.85
C GLY A 55 -6.70 8.26 12.51
N ASP A 56 -7.29 8.69 13.62
CA ASP A 56 -6.81 9.84 14.39
C ASP A 56 -5.43 9.59 15.01
N ALA A 57 -5.19 8.38 15.52
CA ALA A 57 -3.90 8.00 16.07
C ALA A 57 -2.79 8.00 14.98
N LEU A 58 -3.07 7.36 13.84
CA LEU A 58 -2.17 7.34 12.68
C LEU A 58 -1.94 8.74 12.13
N GLY A 59 -2.99 9.55 12.03
CA GLY A 59 -2.90 10.93 11.55
C GLY A 59 -1.94 11.78 12.39
N ARG A 60 -1.95 11.60 13.72
CA ARG A 60 -1.01 12.26 14.62
C ARG A 60 0.43 11.76 14.43
N ILE A 61 0.62 10.45 14.27
CA ILE A 61 1.95 9.85 14.08
C ILE A 61 2.58 10.30 12.76
N TRP A 62 1.79 10.31 11.70
CA TRP A 62 2.23 10.60 10.34
C TRP A 62 2.24 12.08 10.00
N ASN A 63 1.62 12.91 10.83
CA ASN A 63 1.34 14.31 10.52
C ASN A 63 0.64 14.47 9.15
N GLN A 64 -0.26 13.53 8.84
CA GLN A 64 -1.04 13.48 7.61
C GLN A 64 -2.49 13.09 7.92
N GLN A 65 -3.42 13.57 7.12
CA GLN A 65 -4.83 13.25 7.31
C GLN A 65 -5.12 11.78 6.96
N VAL A 66 -5.87 11.09 7.82
CA VAL A 66 -6.46 9.79 7.52
C VAL A 66 -7.95 9.95 7.30
N VAL A 67 -8.40 9.66 6.07
CA VAL A 67 -9.80 9.83 5.64
C VAL A 67 -10.52 8.49 5.77
N ILE A 68 -11.55 8.42 6.64
CA ILE A 68 -12.33 7.21 6.81
C ILE A 68 -13.38 7.12 5.69
N LEU A 69 -13.38 6.00 4.98
CA LEU A 69 -14.34 5.68 3.93
C LEU A 69 -15.24 4.52 4.36
N ASN A 70 -16.49 4.81 4.63
CA ASN A 70 -17.49 3.81 4.99
C ASN A 70 -18.05 3.14 3.74
N GLN A 71 -17.80 1.86 3.56
CA GLN A 71 -18.27 1.03 2.45
C GLN A 71 -19.10 -0.13 3.02
N SER A 72 -20.29 0.20 3.52
CA SER A 72 -21.20 -0.79 4.09
C SER A 72 -21.99 -1.53 3.03
N GLY A 73 -22.30 -2.81 3.29
CA GLY A 73 -23.17 -3.63 2.43
C GLY A 73 -22.58 -4.99 2.10
N ALA A 74 -23.48 -5.87 1.66
CA ALA A 74 -23.17 -7.23 1.20
C ALA A 74 -22.21 -8.00 2.14
N GLY A 75 -22.45 -7.95 3.45
CA GLY A 75 -21.61 -8.66 4.44
C GLY A 75 -20.15 -8.20 4.49
N GLY A 76 -19.83 -7.01 3.95
CA GLY A 76 -18.48 -6.47 3.90
C GLY A 76 -17.76 -6.73 2.56
N SER A 77 -18.32 -7.52 1.65
CA SER A 77 -17.71 -7.82 0.35
C SER A 77 -17.58 -6.59 -0.54
N LEU A 78 -18.44 -5.58 -0.37
CA LEU A 78 -18.32 -4.32 -1.08
C LEU A 78 -17.05 -3.57 -0.67
N ALA A 79 -16.78 -3.46 0.64
CA ALA A 79 -15.57 -2.82 1.14
C ALA A 79 -14.30 -3.53 0.68
N ALA A 80 -14.29 -4.86 0.75
CA ALA A 80 -13.18 -5.67 0.30
C ALA A 80 -12.92 -5.51 -1.21
N ARG A 81 -13.96 -5.47 -2.04
CA ARG A 81 -13.86 -5.21 -3.48
C ARG A 81 -13.26 -3.82 -3.76
N VAL A 82 -13.76 -2.79 -3.09
CA VAL A 82 -13.24 -1.42 -3.28
C VAL A 82 -11.77 -1.35 -2.88
N ALA A 83 -11.39 -2.02 -1.79
CA ALA A 83 -10.01 -2.07 -1.34
C ALA A 83 -9.10 -2.82 -2.32
N SER A 84 -9.53 -3.99 -2.83
CA SER A 84 -8.75 -4.79 -3.78
C SER A 84 -8.52 -4.11 -5.12
N GLN A 85 -9.40 -3.18 -5.51
CA GLN A 85 -9.29 -2.40 -6.75
C GLN A 85 -8.52 -1.10 -6.58
N ALA A 86 -8.14 -0.75 -5.35
CA ALA A 86 -7.37 0.46 -5.10
C ALA A 86 -5.92 0.30 -5.58
N PRO A 87 -5.25 1.41 -5.97
CA PRO A 87 -3.83 1.36 -6.29
C PRO A 87 -3.00 0.81 -5.12
N ALA A 88 -2.05 -0.09 -5.43
CA ALA A 88 -1.16 -0.68 -4.43
C ALA A 88 0.01 0.26 -4.08
N ASP A 89 -0.30 1.54 -3.82
CA ASP A 89 0.66 2.60 -3.49
C ASP A 89 0.81 2.86 -1.99
N GLY A 90 0.10 2.09 -1.16
CA GLY A 90 0.10 2.24 0.30
C GLY A 90 -0.81 3.36 0.83
N TYR A 91 -1.48 4.15 -0.03
CA TYR A 91 -2.34 5.25 0.40
C TYR A 91 -3.82 4.89 0.55
N THR A 92 -4.15 3.61 0.31
CA THR A 92 -5.47 3.07 0.61
C THR A 92 -5.32 1.83 1.48
N LEU A 93 -5.78 1.94 2.71
CA LEU A 93 -5.76 0.88 3.70
C LEU A 93 -7.17 0.29 3.85
N TYR A 94 -7.25 -0.99 4.17
CA TYR A 94 -8.50 -1.65 4.47
C TYR A 94 -8.50 -2.20 5.89
N MET A 95 -9.56 -1.90 6.63
CA MET A 95 -9.77 -2.40 7.98
C MET A 95 -11.03 -3.28 7.98
N PRO A 96 -10.88 -4.59 7.73
CA PRO A 96 -11.97 -5.54 7.79
C PRO A 96 -12.40 -5.85 9.23
N ALA A 97 -13.65 -6.30 9.40
CA ALA A 97 -14.01 -7.01 10.62
C ALA A 97 -13.54 -8.48 10.52
N SER A 98 -13.43 -9.17 11.65
CA SER A 98 -13.03 -10.59 11.69
C SER A 98 -13.93 -11.50 10.83
N SER A 99 -15.21 -11.15 10.68
CA SER A 99 -16.14 -11.86 9.80
C SER A 99 -15.72 -11.88 8.33
N ALA A 100 -14.91 -10.92 7.88
CA ALA A 100 -14.40 -10.91 6.51
C ALA A 100 -13.48 -12.10 6.22
N PHE A 101 -12.73 -12.57 7.20
CA PHE A 101 -11.82 -13.71 7.05
C PHE A 101 -12.49 -15.05 7.29
N VAL A 102 -13.56 -15.11 8.10
CA VAL A 102 -14.20 -16.36 8.50
C VAL A 102 -15.43 -16.64 7.66
N SER A 103 -16.34 -15.68 7.54
CA SER A 103 -17.66 -15.90 6.93
C SER A 103 -17.69 -15.55 5.44
N MET A 104 -16.88 -14.59 5.00
CA MET A 104 -16.95 -14.11 3.60
C MET A 104 -16.50 -15.18 2.59
N PRO A 105 -15.41 -15.95 2.79
CA PRO A 105 -15.04 -17.02 1.86
C PRO A 105 -16.12 -18.09 1.70
N GLU A 106 -16.83 -18.43 2.80
CA GLU A 106 -17.92 -19.39 2.78
C GLU A 106 -19.18 -18.86 2.09
N MET A 107 -19.48 -17.57 2.30
CA MET A 107 -20.67 -16.94 1.71
C MET A 107 -20.48 -16.55 0.24
N PHE A 108 -19.24 -16.28 -0.17
CA PHE A 108 -18.89 -15.80 -1.49
C PHE A 108 -17.70 -16.59 -2.07
N PRO A 109 -17.90 -17.84 -2.52
CA PRO A 109 -16.82 -18.72 -2.98
C PRO A 109 -16.10 -18.22 -4.24
N ASN A 110 -16.66 -17.24 -4.95
CA ASN A 110 -16.09 -16.66 -6.18
C ASN A 110 -15.68 -15.20 -5.98
N LEU A 111 -15.02 -14.88 -4.86
CA LEU A 111 -14.45 -13.55 -4.69
C LEU A 111 -13.36 -13.31 -5.74
N PRO A 112 -13.31 -12.14 -6.37
CA PRO A 112 -12.29 -11.83 -7.36
C PRO A 112 -10.93 -11.41 -6.73
N PHE A 113 -10.70 -11.74 -5.47
CA PHE A 113 -9.49 -11.42 -4.69
C PHE A 113 -9.34 -12.43 -3.54
N ASP A 114 -8.12 -12.63 -3.10
CA ASP A 114 -7.78 -13.40 -1.90
C ASP A 114 -7.81 -12.47 -0.67
N LEU A 115 -8.23 -13.02 0.49
CA LEU A 115 -8.36 -12.31 1.77
C LEU A 115 -7.23 -12.70 2.73
#